data_23b50459696906081cfaf3b5508224dc
#
_entry.id   23b50459696906081cfaf3b5508224dc
#
_cell.length_a   1.000
_cell.length_b   1.000
_cell.length_c   1.000
_cell.angle_alpha   90.00
_cell.angle_beta   90.00
_cell.angle_gamma   90.00
#
_symmetry.space_group_name_H-M   'P 1'
#
loop_
_entity.id
_entity.type
_entity.pdbx_description
1 polymer ?
#
loop_
_entity_poly.entity_id
_entity_poly.type
_entity_poly.pdbx_seq_one_letter_code
_entity_poly.pdbx_strand_id
1 'polypeptide(L)'
;MRVETLPLSEHAVLTAYLHSDSPDLRALEAVSRPAIIICPGGRYAFCADVERDVPAISFLNMGLQVFVLDYSVEPFAGDKRPLTDLALAMKLVRERSVEWQIDAHKIAVCGFSAGGHLAASLGVHWNDSQVMSRCGTADAALLRPDAMVLCYPVITAGEYRHKSSIANVSSDCEESLNYWSLETQVSTSTPPTFLWHTMTDKT
;
A
#
# COMPACT_ATOMS: atom_id res chain seq x y z
N MET A 1 0.33 -18.75 -13.76
CA MET A 1 0.74 -17.64 -12.90
C MET A 1 2.08 -17.11 -13.41
N ARG A 2 2.22 -15.79 -13.49
CA ARG A 2 3.47 -15.08 -13.83
C ARG A 2 3.90 -14.29 -12.59
N VAL A 3 5.17 -14.32 -12.27
CA VAL A 3 5.73 -13.51 -11.16
C VAL A 3 6.80 -12.59 -11.76
N GLU A 4 6.71 -11.31 -11.43
CA GLU A 4 7.65 -10.29 -11.87
C GLU A 4 8.14 -9.49 -10.65
N THR A 5 9.42 -9.11 -10.66
CA THR A 5 10.00 -8.26 -9.64
C THR A 5 10.45 -6.96 -10.28
N LEU A 6 9.95 -5.85 -9.76
CA LEU A 6 10.07 -4.52 -10.34
C LEU A 6 10.72 -3.58 -9.31
N PRO A 7 11.95 -3.09 -9.53
CA PRO A 7 12.51 -2.06 -8.67
C PRO A 7 11.72 -0.76 -8.85
N LEU A 8 11.29 -0.15 -7.74
CA LEU A 8 10.59 1.14 -7.73
C LEU A 8 11.55 2.28 -7.36
N SER A 9 12.45 2.01 -6.42
CA SER A 9 13.49 2.93 -5.96
C SER A 9 14.72 2.13 -5.54
N GLU A 10 15.74 2.80 -5.00
CA GLU A 10 16.94 2.15 -4.46
C GLU A 10 16.62 1.18 -3.31
N HIS A 11 15.53 1.42 -2.57
CA HIS A 11 15.18 0.70 -1.35
C HIS A 11 13.78 0.07 -1.39
N ALA A 12 13.09 0.12 -2.54
CA ALA A 12 11.76 -0.43 -2.67
C ALA A 12 11.60 -1.31 -3.91
N VAL A 13 10.93 -2.43 -3.72
CA VAL A 13 10.68 -3.44 -4.77
C VAL A 13 9.21 -3.85 -4.76
N LEU A 14 8.61 -3.93 -5.94
CA LEU A 14 7.26 -4.44 -6.13
C LEU A 14 7.33 -5.83 -6.76
N THR A 15 6.79 -6.84 -6.09
CA THR A 15 6.63 -8.18 -6.64
C THR A 15 5.19 -8.36 -7.13
N ALA A 16 5.01 -8.60 -8.41
CA ALA A 16 3.71 -8.82 -9.04
C ALA A 16 3.43 -10.32 -9.18
N TYR A 17 2.29 -10.77 -8.69
CA TYR A 17 1.72 -12.10 -8.87
C TYR A 17 0.52 -11.97 -9.79
N LEU A 18 0.66 -12.43 -11.03
CA LEU A 18 -0.30 -12.19 -12.08
C LEU A 18 -0.90 -13.51 -12.58
N HIS A 19 -2.19 -13.51 -12.85
CA HIS A 19 -2.82 -14.60 -13.58
C HIS A 19 -2.19 -14.73 -14.97
N SER A 20 -2.02 -15.97 -15.41
CA SER A 20 -1.52 -16.22 -16.77
C SER A 20 -2.53 -15.71 -17.79
N ASP A 21 -2.01 -15.07 -18.82
CA ASP A 21 -2.75 -14.72 -20.00
C ASP A 21 -2.98 -16.01 -20.83
N SER A 22 -4.23 -16.45 -20.91
CA SER A 22 -4.61 -17.61 -21.70
C SER A 22 -5.47 -17.18 -22.90
N PRO A 23 -5.13 -17.62 -24.12
CA PRO A 23 -5.99 -17.38 -25.30
C PRO A 23 -7.42 -17.86 -25.11
N ASP A 24 -7.62 -18.95 -24.37
CA ASP A 24 -8.95 -19.51 -24.09
C ASP A 24 -9.75 -18.60 -23.15
N LEU A 25 -9.07 -17.94 -22.18
CA LEU A 25 -9.70 -16.95 -21.30
C LEU A 25 -10.01 -15.64 -22.05
N ARG A 26 -9.19 -15.24 -23.01
CA ARG A 26 -9.47 -14.07 -23.88
C ARG A 26 -10.70 -14.26 -24.74
N ALA A 27 -10.98 -15.50 -25.16
CA ALA A 27 -12.16 -15.83 -25.95
C ALA A 27 -13.47 -15.75 -25.14
N LEU A 28 -13.39 -15.76 -23.80
CA LEU A 28 -14.52 -15.68 -22.88
C LEU A 28 -14.85 -14.25 -22.41
N GLU A 29 -14.32 -13.21 -23.04
CA GLU A 29 -14.33 -11.78 -22.73
C GLU A 29 -13.02 -11.31 -22.11
N ALA A 30 -12.59 -10.09 -22.48
CA ALA A 30 -11.40 -9.45 -21.91
C ALA A 30 -11.58 -9.27 -20.39
N VAL A 31 -11.10 -10.21 -19.60
CA VAL A 31 -11.26 -10.20 -18.15
C VAL A 31 -10.34 -9.15 -17.56
N SER A 32 -10.89 -7.98 -17.31
CA SER A 32 -10.25 -6.96 -16.45
C SER A 32 -10.47 -7.37 -15.00
N ARG A 33 -9.39 -7.57 -14.24
CA ARG A 33 -9.41 -8.04 -12.84
C ARG A 33 -9.25 -6.89 -11.87
N PRO A 34 -9.84 -6.95 -10.68
CA PRO A 34 -9.41 -6.06 -9.60
C PRO A 34 -7.96 -6.38 -9.20
N ALA A 35 -7.28 -5.40 -8.64
CA ALA A 35 -5.93 -5.56 -8.13
C ALA A 35 -5.83 -5.17 -6.65
N ILE A 36 -4.80 -5.69 -5.98
CA ILE A 36 -4.49 -5.35 -4.60
C ILE A 36 -2.98 -5.22 -4.41
N ILE A 37 -2.54 -4.14 -3.74
CA ILE A 37 -1.16 -3.93 -3.34
C ILE A 37 -1.07 -4.22 -1.85
N ILE A 38 -0.22 -5.15 -1.46
CA ILE A 38 -0.02 -5.61 -0.09
C ILE A 38 1.20 -4.92 0.51
N CYS A 39 1.03 -4.30 1.67
CA CYS A 39 2.07 -3.70 2.48
C CYS A 39 2.26 -4.54 3.75
N PRO A 40 3.33 -5.34 3.86
CA PRO A 40 3.62 -6.12 5.07
C PRO A 40 3.90 -5.21 6.27
N GLY A 41 3.66 -5.72 7.47
CA GLY A 41 4.08 -5.08 8.71
C GLY A 41 5.59 -5.22 8.95
N GLY A 42 6.02 -4.83 10.16
CA GLY A 42 7.43 -4.90 10.55
C GLY A 42 7.96 -3.60 11.14
N ARG A 43 7.08 -2.75 11.68
CA ARG A 43 7.43 -1.52 12.40
C ARG A 43 8.22 -0.50 11.58
N TYR A 44 8.17 -0.54 10.25
CA TYR A 44 9.05 0.19 9.35
C TYR A 44 10.55 -0.12 9.54
N ALA A 45 10.88 -1.20 10.26
CA ALA A 45 12.25 -1.68 10.42
C ALA A 45 12.58 -2.85 9.45
N PHE A 46 11.57 -3.55 8.99
CA PHE A 46 11.65 -4.63 7.99
C PHE A 46 10.26 -4.88 7.39
N CYS A 47 10.17 -5.68 6.32
CA CYS A 47 8.93 -6.21 5.80
C CYS A 47 8.76 -7.67 6.26
N ALA A 48 7.66 -7.98 6.98
CA ALA A 48 7.44 -9.29 7.59
C ALA A 48 7.09 -10.35 6.53
N ASP A 49 7.87 -11.41 6.42
CA ASP A 49 7.70 -12.46 5.40
C ASP A 49 6.33 -13.15 5.46
N VAL A 50 5.79 -13.35 6.67
CA VAL A 50 4.49 -14.02 6.86
C VAL A 50 3.30 -13.22 6.31
N GLU A 51 3.48 -11.93 6.09
CA GLU A 51 2.45 -11.01 5.58
C GLU A 51 2.67 -10.67 4.09
N ARG A 52 3.53 -11.40 3.40
CA ARG A 52 3.86 -11.25 1.97
C ARG A 52 3.13 -12.30 1.13
N ASP A 53 3.74 -13.45 0.97
CA ASP A 53 3.30 -14.48 0.02
C ASP A 53 2.01 -15.17 0.46
N VAL A 54 1.81 -15.38 1.76
CA VAL A 54 0.63 -16.07 2.28
C VAL A 54 -0.67 -15.32 1.94
N PRO A 55 -0.82 -14.02 2.29
CA PRO A 55 -1.98 -13.26 1.86
C PRO A 55 -2.01 -13.03 0.34
N ALA A 56 -0.85 -12.89 -0.32
CA ALA A 56 -0.78 -12.71 -1.76
C ALA A 56 -1.40 -13.86 -2.53
N ILE A 57 -1.05 -15.10 -2.17
CA ILE A 57 -1.62 -16.30 -2.79
C ILE A 57 -3.12 -16.41 -2.51
N SER A 58 -3.57 -16.01 -1.32
CA SER A 58 -4.99 -16.03 -0.96
C SER A 58 -5.80 -15.07 -1.84
N PHE A 59 -5.35 -13.83 -2.02
CA PHE A 59 -6.02 -12.87 -2.89
C PHE A 59 -5.93 -13.26 -4.38
N LEU A 60 -4.79 -13.81 -4.81
CA LEU A 60 -4.66 -14.32 -6.18
C LEU A 60 -5.68 -15.43 -6.45
N ASN A 61 -5.88 -16.35 -5.50
CA ASN A 61 -6.87 -17.42 -5.63
C ASN A 61 -8.32 -16.89 -5.68
N MET A 62 -8.57 -15.69 -5.15
CA MET A 62 -9.86 -15.00 -5.29
C MET A 62 -10.03 -14.30 -6.65
N GLY A 63 -9.03 -14.36 -7.52
CA GLY A 63 -9.09 -13.81 -8.88
C GLY A 63 -8.53 -12.40 -9.04
N LEU A 64 -7.87 -11.84 -8.02
CA LEU A 64 -7.22 -10.54 -8.12
C LEU A 64 -5.85 -10.66 -8.79
N GLN A 65 -5.37 -9.58 -9.42
CA GLN A 65 -3.94 -9.38 -9.65
C GLN A 65 -3.34 -8.84 -8.35
N VAL A 66 -2.22 -9.42 -7.91
CA VAL A 66 -1.67 -9.14 -6.59
C VAL A 66 -0.25 -8.59 -6.67
N PHE A 67 0.02 -7.60 -5.86
CA PHE A 67 1.32 -6.97 -5.77
C PHE A 67 1.76 -6.93 -4.30
N VAL A 68 2.99 -7.30 -4.01
CA VAL A 68 3.60 -7.20 -2.68
C VAL A 68 4.67 -6.13 -2.75
N LEU A 69 4.55 -5.13 -1.89
CA LEU A 69 5.50 -4.03 -1.81
C LEU A 69 6.49 -4.23 -0.66
N ASP A 70 7.74 -4.43 -1.00
CA ASP A 70 8.85 -4.22 -0.10
C ASP A 70 9.23 -2.74 -0.15
N TYR A 71 8.74 -1.97 0.82
CA TYR A 71 8.93 -0.53 0.90
C TYR A 71 10.19 -0.16 1.69
N SER A 72 10.65 1.07 1.56
CA SER A 72 11.80 1.59 2.32
C SER A 72 11.58 1.45 3.82
N VAL A 73 12.52 0.78 4.48
CA VAL A 73 12.51 0.54 5.93
C VAL A 73 13.73 1.21 6.58
N GLU A 74 13.83 1.19 7.90
CA GLU A 74 14.97 1.70 8.66
C GLU A 74 16.32 1.23 8.06
N PRO A 75 17.33 2.10 7.87
CA PRO A 75 17.36 3.52 8.24
C PRO A 75 16.77 4.48 7.18
N PHE A 76 16.10 3.99 6.16
CA PHE A 76 15.60 4.75 5.01
C PHE A 76 14.09 5.06 5.08
N ALA A 77 13.41 4.75 6.20
CA ALA A 77 11.97 4.95 6.35
C ALA A 77 11.54 6.42 6.54
N GLY A 78 12.48 7.31 6.82
CA GLY A 78 12.21 8.74 7.02
C GLY A 78 11.78 9.47 5.74
N ASP A 79 11.42 10.75 5.90
CA ASP A 79 11.16 11.68 4.79
C ASP A 79 10.06 11.19 3.83
N LYS A 80 8.99 10.58 4.36
CA LYS A 80 7.86 10.03 3.60
C LYS A 80 8.27 9.00 2.52
N ARG A 81 9.43 8.37 2.62
CA ARG A 81 9.89 7.42 1.60
C ARG A 81 8.97 6.22 1.44
N PRO A 82 8.54 5.52 2.52
CA PRO A 82 7.60 4.40 2.38
C PRO A 82 6.29 4.82 1.70
N LEU A 83 5.78 6.00 2.05
CA LEU A 83 4.57 6.55 1.42
C LEU A 83 4.80 6.86 -0.07
N THR A 84 5.95 7.39 -0.42
CA THR A 84 6.34 7.63 -1.83
C THR A 84 6.46 6.30 -2.59
N ASP A 85 7.06 5.26 -1.98
CA ASP A 85 7.19 3.94 -2.60
C ASP A 85 5.82 3.31 -2.89
N LEU A 86 4.87 3.40 -1.93
CA LEU A 86 3.51 2.90 -2.14
C LEU A 86 2.76 3.72 -3.20
N ALA A 87 2.95 5.03 -3.23
CA ALA A 87 2.37 5.90 -4.26
C ALA A 87 2.93 5.58 -5.66
N LEU A 88 4.24 5.32 -5.78
CA LEU A 88 4.87 4.86 -7.01
C LEU A 88 4.34 3.49 -7.44
N ALA A 89 4.16 2.55 -6.50
CA ALA A 89 3.54 1.25 -6.78
C ALA A 89 2.12 1.42 -7.32
N MET A 90 1.29 2.25 -6.68
CA MET A 90 -0.08 2.54 -7.11
C MET A 90 -0.13 3.12 -8.51
N LYS A 91 0.71 4.14 -8.78
CA LYS A 91 0.84 4.76 -10.10
C LYS A 91 1.22 3.72 -11.17
N LEU A 92 2.28 2.93 -10.90
CA LEU A 92 2.77 1.91 -11.82
C LEU A 92 1.70 0.86 -12.14
N VAL A 93 0.98 0.35 -11.13
CA VAL A 93 -0.09 -0.64 -11.31
C VAL A 93 -1.22 -0.05 -12.15
N ARG A 94 -1.60 1.20 -11.93
CA ARG A 94 -2.65 1.88 -12.68
C ARG A 94 -2.23 2.17 -14.12
N GLU A 95 -1.01 2.62 -14.36
CA GLU A 95 -0.47 2.88 -15.69
C GLU A 95 -0.30 1.61 -16.53
N ARG A 96 0.04 0.47 -15.90
CA ARG A 96 0.18 -0.83 -16.57
C ARG A 96 -1.11 -1.67 -16.56
N SER A 97 -2.25 -1.07 -16.24
CA SER A 97 -3.52 -1.80 -16.09
C SER A 97 -3.90 -2.62 -17.33
N VAL A 98 -3.69 -2.09 -18.52
CA VAL A 98 -3.95 -2.81 -19.79
C VAL A 98 -3.02 -4.02 -19.96
N GLU A 99 -1.72 -3.84 -19.71
CA GLU A 99 -0.72 -4.91 -19.83
C GLU A 99 -0.99 -6.05 -18.85
N TRP A 100 -1.41 -5.72 -17.63
CA TRP A 100 -1.65 -6.67 -16.55
C TRP A 100 -3.11 -7.11 -16.42
N GLN A 101 -3.98 -6.70 -17.37
CA GLN A 101 -5.41 -7.03 -17.36
C GLN A 101 -6.11 -6.60 -16.05
N ILE A 102 -5.83 -5.38 -15.60
CA ILE A 102 -6.38 -4.78 -14.39
C ILE A 102 -7.49 -3.78 -14.76
N ASP A 103 -8.55 -3.74 -13.97
CA ASP A 103 -9.47 -2.62 -13.95
C ASP A 103 -8.80 -1.46 -13.18
N ALA A 104 -8.41 -0.41 -13.90
CA ALA A 104 -7.71 0.74 -13.32
C ALA A 104 -8.51 1.50 -12.25
N HIS A 105 -9.81 1.21 -12.12
CA HIS A 105 -10.72 1.77 -11.11
C HIS A 105 -11.05 0.79 -9.97
N LYS A 106 -10.34 -0.34 -9.90
CA LYS A 106 -10.50 -1.37 -8.87
C LYS A 106 -9.15 -1.82 -8.31
N ILE A 107 -8.35 -0.87 -7.84
CA ILE A 107 -7.04 -1.13 -7.23
C ILE A 107 -7.11 -0.79 -5.76
N ALA A 108 -7.08 -1.81 -4.92
CA ALA A 108 -7.07 -1.67 -3.46
C ALA A 108 -5.64 -1.68 -2.92
N VAL A 109 -5.47 -1.13 -1.72
CA VAL A 109 -4.27 -1.34 -0.89
C VAL A 109 -4.66 -2.17 0.34
N CYS A 110 -3.81 -3.12 0.71
CA CYS A 110 -3.95 -3.92 1.93
C CYS A 110 -2.72 -3.75 2.79
N GLY A 111 -2.87 -3.55 4.08
CA GLY A 111 -1.73 -3.42 4.96
C GLY A 111 -1.93 -4.06 6.32
N PHE A 112 -0.83 -4.55 6.89
CA PHE A 112 -0.78 -5.24 8.17
C PHE A 112 0.07 -4.43 9.15
N SER A 113 -0.40 -4.19 10.38
CA SER A 113 0.35 -3.49 11.41
C SER A 113 0.94 -2.15 10.93
N ALA A 114 2.25 -1.96 10.87
CA ALA A 114 2.90 -0.79 10.28
C ALA A 114 2.63 -0.64 8.78
N GLY A 115 2.49 -1.75 8.03
CA GLY A 115 2.03 -1.73 6.64
C GLY A 115 0.57 -1.28 6.52
N GLY A 116 -0.25 -1.56 7.53
CA GLY A 116 -1.60 -1.00 7.65
C GLY A 116 -1.60 0.52 7.84
N HIS A 117 -0.65 1.03 8.64
CA HIS A 117 -0.40 2.47 8.75
C HIS A 117 0.01 3.06 7.40
N LEU A 118 0.91 2.40 6.67
CA LEU A 118 1.36 2.83 5.35
C LEU A 118 0.20 2.86 4.33
N ALA A 119 -0.63 1.82 4.30
CA ALA A 119 -1.80 1.75 3.43
C ALA A 119 -2.82 2.86 3.76
N ALA A 120 -3.09 3.09 5.05
CA ALA A 120 -3.95 4.17 5.51
C ALA A 120 -3.35 5.56 5.20
N SER A 121 -2.02 5.72 5.33
CA SER A 121 -1.33 6.97 4.98
C SER A 121 -1.55 7.33 3.51
N LEU A 122 -1.45 6.37 2.58
CA LEU A 122 -1.78 6.65 1.18
C LEU A 122 -3.25 7.03 1.01
N GLY A 123 -4.16 6.38 1.75
CA GLY A 123 -5.59 6.67 1.67
C GLY A 123 -5.98 8.08 2.12
N VAL A 124 -5.23 8.70 3.03
CA VAL A 124 -5.52 10.06 3.52
C VAL A 124 -4.61 11.13 2.89
N HIS A 125 -3.42 10.76 2.41
CA HIS A 125 -2.41 11.67 1.84
C HIS A 125 -2.14 11.45 0.34
N TRP A 126 -3.04 10.78 -0.39
CA TRP A 126 -2.86 10.49 -1.82
C TRP A 126 -2.61 11.73 -2.70
N ASN A 127 -3.00 12.91 -2.24
CA ASN A 127 -2.82 14.20 -2.90
C ASN A 127 -1.72 15.09 -2.26
N ASP A 128 -0.85 14.50 -1.43
CA ASP A 128 0.28 15.22 -0.85
C ASP A 128 1.22 15.72 -1.96
N SER A 129 1.48 17.03 -2.00
CA SER A 129 2.23 17.68 -3.07
C SER A 129 3.68 17.21 -3.16
N GLN A 130 4.33 16.87 -2.03
CA GLN A 130 5.69 16.38 -1.99
C GLN A 130 5.75 14.94 -2.55
N VAL A 131 4.79 14.09 -2.16
CA VAL A 131 4.68 12.72 -2.67
C VAL A 131 4.39 12.74 -4.17
N MET A 132 3.43 13.55 -4.62
CA MET A 132 3.10 13.71 -6.04
C MET A 132 4.32 14.16 -6.87
N SER A 133 5.07 15.14 -6.37
CA SER A 133 6.29 15.62 -7.02
C SER A 133 7.34 14.51 -7.16
N ARG A 134 7.54 13.70 -6.12
CA ARG A 134 8.47 12.57 -6.15
C ARG A 134 8.01 11.44 -7.07
N CYS A 135 6.70 11.26 -7.21
CA CYS A 135 6.10 10.31 -8.16
C CYS A 135 6.10 10.83 -9.61
N GLY A 136 6.55 12.07 -9.84
CA GLY A 136 6.59 12.69 -11.17
C GLY A 136 5.21 12.83 -11.80
N THR A 137 4.18 13.17 -11.00
CA THR A 137 2.81 13.36 -11.49
C THR A 137 2.16 14.61 -10.91
N ALA A 138 1.36 15.28 -11.73
CA ALA A 138 0.45 16.33 -11.30
C ALA A 138 -0.99 15.82 -11.12
N ASP A 139 -1.26 14.57 -11.53
CA ASP A 139 -2.57 13.92 -11.39
C ASP A 139 -2.59 13.07 -10.11
N ALA A 140 -3.17 13.60 -9.06
CA ALA A 140 -3.32 12.93 -7.78
C ALA A 140 -4.21 11.67 -7.87
N ALA A 141 -5.14 11.60 -8.83
CA ALA A 141 -6.01 10.44 -8.99
C ALA A 141 -5.22 9.16 -9.33
N LEU A 142 -4.04 9.29 -9.94
CA LEU A 142 -3.17 8.14 -10.22
C LEU A 142 -2.64 7.47 -8.93
N LEU A 143 -2.56 8.22 -7.83
CA LEU A 143 -2.02 7.76 -6.55
C LEU A 143 -3.10 7.29 -5.58
N ARG A 144 -4.38 7.67 -5.82
CA ARG A 144 -5.48 7.38 -4.91
C ARG A 144 -5.89 5.91 -4.99
N PRO A 145 -5.88 5.14 -3.90
CA PRO A 145 -6.45 3.79 -3.91
C PRO A 145 -7.97 3.84 -4.03
N ASP A 146 -8.57 2.82 -4.66
CA ASP A 146 -10.03 2.73 -4.81
C ASP A 146 -10.69 2.14 -3.55
N ALA A 147 -9.94 1.37 -2.75
CA ALA A 147 -10.36 0.85 -1.45
C ALA A 147 -9.14 0.53 -0.58
N MET A 148 -9.38 0.41 0.74
CA MET A 148 -8.35 0.01 1.70
C MET A 148 -8.81 -1.20 2.52
N VAL A 149 -7.87 -2.12 2.81
CA VAL A 149 -8.02 -3.24 3.75
C VAL A 149 -6.94 -3.09 4.82
N LEU A 150 -7.35 -2.78 6.04
CA LEU A 150 -6.45 -2.45 7.14
C LEU A 150 -6.55 -3.54 8.23
N CYS A 151 -5.50 -4.34 8.35
CA CYS A 151 -5.43 -5.44 9.31
C CYS A 151 -4.59 -5.02 10.52
N TYR A 152 -5.23 -4.94 11.70
CA TYR A 152 -4.59 -4.49 12.96
C TYR A 152 -3.60 -3.33 12.76
N PRO A 153 -4.03 -2.25 12.09
CA PRO A 153 -3.13 -1.19 11.68
C PRO A 153 -2.64 -0.37 12.88
N VAL A 154 -1.42 0.12 12.81
CA VAL A 154 -1.03 1.32 13.55
C VAL A 154 -1.77 2.50 12.89
N ILE A 155 -2.34 3.41 13.68
CA ILE A 155 -3.12 4.55 13.15
C ILE A 155 -2.61 5.86 13.75
N THR A 156 -2.55 5.95 15.09
CA THR A 156 -2.19 7.19 15.77
C THR A 156 -0.68 7.37 15.95
N ALA A 157 -0.20 8.59 15.83
CA ALA A 157 1.11 9.02 16.30
C ALA A 157 1.02 9.77 17.65
N GLY A 158 -0.17 9.85 18.26
CA GLY A 158 -0.44 10.49 19.53
C GLY A 158 -0.01 9.68 20.77
N GLU A 159 -0.73 9.86 21.87
CA GLU A 159 -0.41 9.25 23.18
C GLU A 159 -0.37 7.71 23.12
N TYR A 160 -1.29 7.10 22.40
CA TYR A 160 -1.44 5.63 22.29
C TYR A 160 -0.68 5.03 21.09
N ARG A 161 0.30 5.76 20.54
CA ARG A 161 1.05 5.31 19.36
C ARG A 161 1.86 4.05 19.63
N HIS A 162 2.00 3.23 18.62
CA HIS A 162 3.04 2.20 18.59
C HIS A 162 4.42 2.87 18.41
N LYS A 163 5.13 3.08 19.52
CA LYS A 163 6.31 3.96 19.60
C LYS A 163 7.37 3.64 18.54
N SER A 164 7.74 2.36 18.40
CA SER A 164 8.80 1.98 17.46
C SER A 164 8.40 2.19 15.99
N SER A 165 7.15 1.97 15.60
CA SER A 165 6.70 2.23 14.22
C SER A 165 6.74 3.71 13.91
N ILE A 166 6.22 4.54 14.80
CA ILE A 166 6.15 5.98 14.56
C ILE A 166 7.55 6.61 14.60
N ALA A 167 8.43 6.18 15.51
CA ALA A 167 9.81 6.67 15.57
C ALA A 167 10.62 6.40 14.28
N ASN A 168 10.32 5.31 13.56
CA ASN A 168 11.03 4.96 12.32
C ASN A 168 10.55 5.77 11.11
N VAL A 169 9.32 6.30 11.12
CA VAL A 169 8.73 6.99 9.96
C VAL A 169 8.58 8.50 10.16
N SER A 170 8.57 8.97 11.41
CA SER A 170 8.39 10.37 11.77
C SER A 170 9.62 10.97 12.46
N SER A 171 9.72 12.29 12.44
CA SER A 171 10.55 13.04 13.38
C SER A 171 9.73 13.35 14.66
N ASP A 172 10.41 13.60 15.78
CA ASP A 172 9.75 13.90 17.07
C ASP A 172 9.15 15.32 17.14
N CYS A 173 9.02 16.05 16.02
CA CYS A 173 8.35 17.33 16.01
C CYS A 173 6.84 17.18 15.89
N GLU A 174 6.10 18.13 16.46
CA GLU A 174 4.64 18.13 16.50
C GLU A 174 4.01 18.06 15.10
N GLU A 175 4.56 18.78 14.13
CA GLU A 175 4.08 18.78 12.75
C GLU A 175 4.16 17.38 12.12
N SER A 176 5.30 16.68 12.32
CA SER A 176 5.48 15.31 11.83
C SER A 176 4.54 14.34 12.51
N LEU A 177 4.40 14.41 13.83
CA LEU A 177 3.48 13.55 14.58
C LEU A 177 2.02 13.78 14.16
N ASN A 178 1.63 15.02 13.93
CA ASN A 178 0.29 15.37 13.43
C ASN A 178 0.06 14.82 12.02
N TYR A 179 1.06 14.87 11.14
CA TYR A 179 0.97 14.30 9.78
C TYR A 179 0.74 12.78 9.82
N TRP A 180 1.44 12.07 10.72
CA TRP A 180 1.35 10.62 10.84
C TRP A 180 0.25 10.13 11.80
N SER A 181 -0.54 11.04 12.41
CA SER A 181 -1.77 10.72 13.18
C SER A 181 -2.96 10.64 12.23
N LEU A 182 -3.15 9.47 11.63
CA LEU A 182 -4.06 9.30 10.48
C LEU A 182 -5.53 9.46 10.85
N GLU A 183 -5.89 9.24 12.12
CA GLU A 183 -7.24 9.47 12.64
C GLU A 183 -7.70 10.93 12.50
N THR A 184 -6.74 11.85 12.46
CA THR A 184 -7.02 13.29 12.29
C THR A 184 -7.05 13.74 10.83
N GLN A 185 -6.63 12.88 9.90
CA GLN A 185 -6.49 13.18 8.47
C GLN A 185 -7.65 12.67 7.61
N VAL A 186 -8.61 11.95 8.23
CA VAL A 186 -9.76 11.38 7.52
C VAL A 186 -10.67 12.48 6.99
N SER A 187 -11.10 12.32 5.74
CA SER A 187 -11.99 13.27 5.06
C SER A 187 -13.01 12.55 4.18
N THR A 188 -13.89 13.29 3.54
CA THR A 188 -14.86 12.74 2.56
C THR A 188 -14.20 12.16 1.30
N SER A 189 -12.93 12.48 1.05
CA SER A 189 -12.14 11.93 -0.07
C SER A 189 -11.37 10.67 0.30
N THR A 190 -11.34 10.27 1.58
CA THR A 190 -10.73 9.02 2.04
C THR A 190 -11.47 7.83 1.40
N PRO A 191 -10.75 6.85 0.81
CA PRO A 191 -11.36 5.71 0.16
C PRO A 191 -12.20 4.84 1.10
N PRO A 192 -13.18 4.06 0.58
CA PRO A 192 -13.86 3.03 1.34
C PRO A 192 -12.87 2.11 2.03
N THR A 193 -13.11 1.81 3.32
CA THR A 193 -12.13 1.13 4.16
C THR A 193 -12.78 -0.04 4.90
N PHE A 194 -12.18 -1.23 4.77
CA PHE A 194 -12.40 -2.34 5.69
C PHE A 194 -11.27 -2.31 6.73
N LEU A 195 -11.63 -2.16 8.01
CA LEU A 195 -10.68 -2.16 9.12
C LEU A 195 -11.00 -3.30 10.07
N TRP A 196 -9.99 -4.09 10.40
CA TRP A 196 -10.08 -5.19 11.36
C TRP A 196 -9.00 -5.06 12.43
N HIS A 197 -9.40 -5.24 13.69
CA HIS A 197 -8.50 -5.24 14.83
C HIS A 197 -9.01 -6.17 15.93
N THR A 198 -8.14 -6.80 16.70
CA THR A 198 -8.54 -7.59 17.86
C THR A 198 -8.55 -6.76 19.14
N MET A 199 -9.57 -6.95 19.98
CA MET A 199 -9.70 -6.23 21.26
C MET A 199 -8.60 -6.60 22.28
N THR A 200 -7.92 -7.72 22.08
CA THR A 200 -6.90 -8.24 23.00
C THR A 200 -5.49 -8.03 22.51
N ASP A 201 -5.31 -7.21 21.47
CA ASP A 201 -3.98 -6.84 20.99
C ASP A 201 -3.20 -6.12 22.11
N LYS A 202 -1.96 -6.55 22.32
CA LYS A 202 -1.08 -6.02 23.37
C LYS A 202 0.16 -5.35 22.81
N THR A 203 0.24 -5.20 21.48
CA THR A 203 1.37 -4.56 20.79
C THR A 203 1.17 -3.06 20.62
#